data_579b6fa6e676e512608d62a334ad2f08
#
_entry.id   579b6fa6e676e512608d62a334ad2f08
#
_cell.length_a   1.000
_cell.length_b   1.000
_cell.length_c   1.000
_cell.angle_alpha   90.00
_cell.angle_beta   90.00
_cell.angle_gamma   90.00
#
_symmetry.space_group_name_H-M   'P 1'
#
loop_
_entity.id
_entity.type
_entity.pdbx_description
1 polymer ?
#
loop_
_entity_poly.entity_id
_entity_poly.type
_entity_poly.pdbx_seq_one_letter_code
_entity_poly.pdbx_strand_id
1 'polypeptide(L)'
;MAGFKIDAVANRYDIKTMINLRGEQPDESWYRSEIAACERNDVQHYDLQWSMRKIPPPDSLAQLIAWIETGPRPILVHCQGGVHRAAIASVVYRLLRGDSVEEAREELGLFFMDAPIGELLDLYDESKPFKQWVNEDYPAIYAARADAASASIPSTE
;
A
#
# COMPACT_ATOMS: atom_id res chain seq x y z
N MET A 1 13.99 2.56 -6.38
CA MET A 1 14.39 3.90 -6.94
C MET A 1 15.89 4.06 -6.68
N ALA A 2 16.67 4.71 -7.54
CA ALA A 2 18.08 4.95 -7.23
C ALA A 2 18.20 6.07 -6.17
N GLY A 3 19.12 5.96 -5.22
CA GLY A 3 19.28 6.92 -4.10
C GLY A 3 19.31 8.39 -4.51
N PHE A 4 19.97 8.70 -5.63
CA PHE A 4 20.00 10.06 -6.20
C PHE A 4 18.60 10.62 -6.52
N LYS A 5 17.67 9.79 -6.99
CA LYS A 5 16.30 10.24 -7.27
C LYS A 5 15.52 10.51 -5.99
N ILE A 6 15.82 9.78 -4.93
CA ILE A 6 15.19 9.95 -3.61
C ILE A 6 15.66 11.25 -2.99
N ASP A 7 16.96 11.54 -2.98
CA ASP A 7 17.49 12.81 -2.49
C ASP A 7 16.82 14.00 -3.20
N ALA A 8 16.68 13.94 -4.53
CA ALA A 8 16.04 14.99 -5.31
C ALA A 8 14.55 15.17 -4.96
N VAL A 9 13.80 14.07 -4.79
CA VAL A 9 12.37 14.11 -4.43
C VAL A 9 12.19 14.57 -2.98
N ALA A 10 12.96 14.02 -2.04
CA ALA A 10 12.91 14.37 -0.64
C ALA A 10 13.12 15.89 -0.43
N ASN A 11 14.15 16.42 -1.09
CA ASN A 11 14.46 17.86 -1.00
C ASN A 11 13.42 18.73 -1.71
N ARG A 12 12.94 18.31 -2.91
CA ARG A 12 12.00 19.11 -3.70
C ARG A 12 10.64 19.27 -3.02
N TYR A 13 10.18 18.22 -2.35
CA TYR A 13 8.85 18.16 -1.75
C TYR A 13 8.87 18.16 -0.22
N ASP A 14 10.03 18.34 0.39
CA ASP A 14 10.23 18.34 1.85
C ASP A 14 9.64 17.08 2.51
N ILE A 15 9.83 15.91 1.87
CA ILE A 15 9.27 14.63 2.34
C ILE A 15 9.78 14.32 3.75
N LYS A 16 8.87 13.93 4.64
CA LYS A 16 9.17 13.54 6.02
C LYS A 16 8.99 12.06 6.29
N THR A 17 8.15 11.40 5.51
CA THR A 17 7.89 9.96 5.63
C THR A 17 7.91 9.30 4.26
N MET A 18 8.57 8.15 4.15
CA MET A 18 8.55 7.29 2.98
C MET A 18 8.02 5.91 3.34
N ILE A 19 7.05 5.41 2.56
CA ILE A 19 6.46 4.07 2.74
C ILE A 19 6.74 3.25 1.49
N ASN A 20 7.57 2.24 1.64
CA ASN A 20 7.93 1.29 0.61
C ASN A 20 6.98 0.08 0.62
N LEU A 21 6.19 -0.08 -0.44
CA LEU A 21 5.24 -1.21 -0.59
C LEU A 21 5.87 -2.46 -1.25
N ARG A 22 7.19 -2.49 -1.42
CA ARG A 22 7.92 -3.65 -1.96
C ARG A 22 8.43 -4.58 -0.87
N GLY A 23 8.41 -4.13 0.38
CA GLY A 23 8.98 -4.79 1.54
C GLY A 23 10.49 -4.58 1.66
N GLU A 24 11.00 -4.97 2.82
CA GLU A 24 12.41 -4.92 3.15
C GLU A 24 13.21 -5.85 2.24
N GLN A 25 14.29 -5.34 1.63
CA GLN A 25 15.17 -6.09 0.72
C GLN A 25 16.64 -5.68 0.92
N PRO A 26 17.26 -6.01 2.05
CA PRO A 26 18.59 -5.54 2.43
C PRO A 26 19.70 -5.97 1.47
N ASP A 27 19.52 -7.08 0.76
CA ASP A 27 20.47 -7.58 -0.23
C ASP A 27 20.44 -6.81 -1.55
N GLU A 28 19.37 -6.03 -1.78
CA GLU A 28 19.19 -5.24 -3.00
C GLU A 28 19.87 -3.88 -2.91
N SER A 29 20.63 -3.53 -3.93
CA SER A 29 21.39 -2.26 -3.97
C SER A 29 20.45 -1.03 -3.97
N TRP A 30 19.29 -1.14 -4.64
CA TRP A 30 18.30 -0.06 -4.68
C TRP A 30 17.73 0.23 -3.28
N TYR A 31 17.49 -0.83 -2.47
CA TYR A 31 16.94 -0.69 -1.12
C TYR A 31 17.95 -0.03 -0.17
N ARG A 32 19.20 -0.51 -0.17
CA ARG A 32 20.28 0.13 0.61
C ARG A 32 20.48 1.61 0.23
N SER A 33 20.37 1.93 -1.06
CA SER A 33 20.47 3.31 -1.54
C SER A 33 19.29 4.17 -1.08
N GLU A 34 18.10 3.57 -0.96
CA GLU A 34 16.89 4.21 -0.47
C GLU A 34 17.00 4.51 1.02
N ILE A 35 17.36 3.53 1.84
CA ILE A 35 17.60 3.71 3.28
C ILE A 35 18.64 4.81 3.53
N ALA A 36 19.81 4.73 2.87
CA ALA A 36 20.86 5.73 3.03
C ALA A 36 20.39 7.15 2.59
N ALA A 37 19.52 7.26 1.59
CA ALA A 37 18.97 8.55 1.18
C ALA A 37 17.96 9.08 2.21
N CYS A 38 17.11 8.21 2.77
CA CYS A 38 16.19 8.61 3.83
C CYS A 38 16.94 9.09 5.07
N GLU A 39 17.98 8.39 5.51
CA GLU A 39 18.82 8.79 6.63
C GLU A 39 19.47 10.16 6.40
N ARG A 40 20.05 10.41 5.21
CA ARG A 40 20.68 11.70 4.89
C ARG A 40 19.72 12.89 4.89
N ASN A 41 18.45 12.65 4.60
CA ASN A 41 17.42 13.70 4.48
C ASN A 41 16.47 13.75 5.68
N ASP A 42 16.75 13.03 6.76
CA ASP A 42 15.89 12.92 7.96
C ASP A 42 14.45 12.52 7.61
N VAL A 43 14.31 11.53 6.72
CA VAL A 43 13.04 10.96 6.28
C VAL A 43 12.80 9.66 7.03
N GLN A 44 11.66 9.53 7.72
CA GLN A 44 11.25 8.26 8.32
C GLN A 44 10.91 7.26 7.22
N HIS A 45 11.47 6.05 7.30
CA HIS A 45 11.26 4.99 6.33
C HIS A 45 10.49 3.83 6.92
N TYR A 46 9.49 3.33 6.19
CA TYR A 46 8.68 2.19 6.59
C TYR A 46 8.51 1.21 5.42
N ASP A 47 8.43 -0.07 5.75
CA ASP A 47 8.28 -1.15 4.79
C ASP A 47 6.97 -1.91 5.00
N LEU A 48 6.23 -2.13 3.89
CA LEU A 48 5.11 -3.05 3.80
C LEU A 48 5.31 -3.95 2.58
N GLN A 49 5.17 -5.25 2.77
CA GLN A 49 5.31 -6.20 1.66
C GLN A 49 3.95 -6.51 1.02
N TRP A 50 3.56 -5.69 0.05
CA TRP A 50 2.35 -5.89 -0.73
C TRP A 50 2.63 -6.59 -2.06
N SER A 51 1.61 -7.27 -2.60
CA SER A 51 1.63 -7.88 -3.92
C SER A 51 0.51 -7.29 -4.78
N MET A 52 0.77 -7.05 -6.06
CA MET A 52 -0.29 -6.67 -7.00
C MET A 52 -1.28 -7.81 -7.29
N ARG A 53 -0.91 -9.07 -6.95
CA ARG A 53 -1.66 -10.29 -7.29
C ARG A 53 -2.66 -10.71 -6.21
N LYS A 54 -2.75 -10.00 -5.10
CA LYS A 54 -3.66 -10.30 -3.99
C LYS A 54 -3.95 -9.04 -3.19
N ILE A 55 -5.08 -9.03 -2.52
CA ILE A 55 -5.45 -7.97 -1.58
C ILE A 55 -4.44 -7.87 -0.43
N PRO A 56 -4.25 -6.67 0.17
CA PRO A 56 -3.30 -6.49 1.27
C PRO A 56 -3.70 -7.30 2.51
N PRO A 57 -2.72 -7.86 3.27
CA PRO A 57 -3.04 -8.45 4.58
C PRO A 57 -3.67 -7.42 5.52
N PRO A 58 -4.65 -7.81 6.37
CA PRO A 58 -5.36 -6.88 7.25
C PRO A 58 -4.44 -6.05 8.15
N ASP A 59 -3.49 -6.68 8.83
CA ASP A 59 -2.54 -5.99 9.70
C ASP A 59 -1.69 -4.98 8.93
N SER A 60 -1.27 -5.35 7.72
CA SER A 60 -0.48 -4.49 6.83
C SER A 60 -1.30 -3.30 6.32
N LEU A 61 -2.59 -3.50 6.02
CA LEU A 61 -3.48 -2.41 5.63
C LEU A 61 -3.76 -1.46 6.79
N ALA A 62 -4.02 -2.00 7.98
CA ALA A 62 -4.20 -1.21 9.21
C ALA A 62 -2.94 -0.41 9.55
N GLN A 63 -1.75 -0.99 9.34
CA GLN A 63 -0.47 -0.31 9.54
C GLN A 63 -0.27 0.84 8.56
N LEU A 64 -0.61 0.66 7.27
CA LEU A 64 -0.58 1.75 6.29
C LEU A 64 -1.49 2.91 6.73
N ILE A 65 -2.72 2.59 7.17
CA ILE A 65 -3.68 3.58 7.66
C ILE A 65 -3.10 4.36 8.84
N ALA A 66 -2.52 3.66 9.82
CA ALA A 66 -1.90 4.30 10.97
C ALA A 66 -0.79 5.28 10.57
N TRP A 67 0.10 4.90 9.67
CA TRP A 67 1.17 5.79 9.19
C TRP A 67 0.65 6.97 8.34
N ILE A 68 -0.40 6.75 7.54
CA ILE A 68 -1.06 7.84 6.81
C ILE A 68 -1.67 8.87 7.77
N GLU A 69 -2.24 8.42 8.88
CA GLU A 69 -2.89 9.31 9.84
C GLU A 69 -1.90 10.03 10.77
N THR A 70 -0.87 9.34 11.22
CA THR A 70 0.01 9.83 12.30
C THR A 70 1.44 10.18 11.85
N GLY A 71 1.86 9.73 10.68
CA GLY A 71 3.21 9.97 10.17
C GLY A 71 3.48 11.45 9.87
N PRO A 72 4.72 11.91 10.10
CA PRO A 72 5.14 13.24 9.68
C PRO A 72 4.90 13.48 8.19
N ARG A 73 4.42 14.67 7.83
CA ARG A 73 4.05 15.03 6.46
C ARG A 73 5.06 15.99 5.85
N PRO A 74 5.23 15.97 4.51
CA PRO A 74 4.57 15.13 3.49
C PRO A 74 5.00 13.67 3.52
N ILE A 75 4.07 12.77 3.12
CA ILE A 75 4.29 11.32 3.03
C ILE A 75 4.43 10.91 1.56
N LEU A 76 5.49 10.21 1.22
CA LEU A 76 5.67 9.56 -0.08
C LEU A 76 5.42 8.06 0.05
N VAL A 77 4.47 7.54 -0.71
CA VAL A 77 4.24 6.10 -0.83
C VAL A 77 4.69 5.62 -2.20
N HIS A 78 5.44 4.53 -2.27
CA HIS A 78 5.89 4.01 -3.54
C HIS A 78 5.90 2.48 -3.61
N CYS A 79 5.96 1.99 -4.83
CA CYS A 79 6.26 0.59 -5.15
C CYS A 79 7.32 0.52 -6.26
N GLN A 80 7.31 -0.54 -7.07
CA GLN A 80 8.29 -0.67 -8.16
C GLN A 80 8.00 0.25 -9.35
N GLY A 81 6.76 0.23 -9.85
CA GLY A 81 6.33 0.99 -11.03
C GLY A 81 5.32 2.10 -10.76
N GLY A 82 4.88 2.28 -9.51
CA GLY A 82 3.89 3.31 -9.16
C GLY A 82 2.44 3.03 -9.63
N VAL A 83 2.21 1.89 -10.30
CA VAL A 83 0.94 1.62 -11.01
C VAL A 83 -0.10 0.91 -10.14
N HIS A 84 0.29 -0.14 -9.40
CA HIS A 84 -0.69 -1.00 -8.71
C HIS A 84 -0.73 -0.74 -7.20
N ARG A 85 0.31 -1.15 -6.47
CA ARG A 85 0.36 -1.03 -4.99
C ARG A 85 0.28 0.41 -4.51
N ALA A 86 1.02 1.32 -5.15
CA ALA A 86 0.99 2.74 -4.82
C ALA A 86 -0.36 3.37 -5.16
N ALA A 87 -1.02 2.98 -6.26
CA ALA A 87 -2.37 3.44 -6.59
C ALA A 87 -3.38 3.01 -5.52
N ILE A 88 -3.33 1.76 -5.06
CA ILE A 88 -4.21 1.31 -3.95
C ILE A 88 -3.93 2.11 -2.67
N ALA A 89 -2.69 2.45 -2.35
CA ALA A 89 -2.39 3.31 -1.21
C ALA A 89 -2.99 4.73 -1.37
N SER A 90 -2.99 5.28 -2.59
CA SER A 90 -3.69 6.55 -2.89
C SER A 90 -5.19 6.42 -2.73
N VAL A 91 -5.80 5.33 -3.20
CA VAL A 91 -7.22 5.02 -2.99
C VAL A 91 -7.54 4.95 -1.48
N VAL A 92 -6.73 4.21 -0.70
CA VAL A 92 -6.89 4.12 0.76
C VAL A 92 -6.88 5.51 1.39
N TYR A 93 -5.97 6.39 0.99
CA TYR A 93 -5.94 7.77 1.47
C TYR A 93 -7.23 8.53 1.16
N ARG A 94 -7.79 8.41 -0.05
CA ARG A 94 -9.06 9.05 -0.43
C ARG A 94 -10.25 8.52 0.38
N LEU A 95 -10.34 7.19 0.55
CA LEU A 95 -11.38 6.56 1.37
C LEU A 95 -11.32 7.01 2.85
N LEU A 96 -10.11 7.19 3.41
CA LEU A 96 -9.93 7.73 4.75
C LEU A 96 -10.41 9.19 4.87
N ARG A 97 -10.43 9.94 3.78
CA ARG A 97 -10.95 11.30 3.73
C ARG A 97 -12.46 11.38 3.52
N GLY A 98 -13.11 10.24 3.30
CA GLY A 98 -14.55 10.14 3.12
C GLY A 98 -15.04 10.18 1.66
N ASP A 99 -14.11 10.04 0.69
CA ASP A 99 -14.51 9.85 -0.71
C ASP A 99 -15.20 8.50 -0.86
N SER A 100 -16.17 8.41 -1.79
CA SER A 100 -16.77 7.13 -2.17
C SER A 100 -15.77 6.23 -2.90
N VAL A 101 -16.06 4.93 -2.99
CA VAL A 101 -15.27 3.99 -3.79
C VAL A 101 -15.18 4.44 -5.24
N GLU A 102 -16.27 4.94 -5.82
CA GLU A 102 -16.30 5.43 -7.21
C GLU A 102 -15.30 6.57 -7.42
N GLU A 103 -15.34 7.58 -6.54
CA GLU A 103 -14.39 8.71 -6.59
C GLU A 103 -12.94 8.26 -6.34
N ALA A 104 -12.73 7.42 -5.35
CA ALA A 104 -11.38 6.93 -5.02
C ALA A 104 -10.76 6.08 -6.14
N ARG A 105 -11.59 5.37 -6.95
CA ARG A 105 -11.11 4.61 -8.13
C ARG A 105 -10.46 5.47 -9.20
N GLU A 106 -10.65 6.78 -9.20
CA GLU A 106 -9.95 7.69 -10.11
C GLU A 106 -8.42 7.66 -9.96
N GLU A 107 -7.93 7.23 -8.78
CA GLU A 107 -6.49 7.00 -8.53
C GLU A 107 -5.93 5.78 -9.29
N LEU A 108 -6.81 4.88 -9.77
CA LEU A 108 -6.44 3.74 -10.59
C LEU A 108 -6.23 4.21 -12.03
N GLY A 109 -5.01 4.50 -12.41
CA GLY A 109 -4.68 4.93 -13.77
C GLY A 109 -4.93 3.83 -14.81
N LEU A 110 -4.86 4.20 -16.10
CA LEU A 110 -5.12 3.32 -17.26
C LEU A 110 -4.32 2.01 -17.26
N PHE A 111 -3.15 2.00 -16.64
CA PHE A 111 -2.26 0.82 -16.58
C PHE A 111 -2.52 -0.08 -15.37
N PHE A 112 -3.54 0.22 -14.55
CA PHE A 112 -3.89 -0.63 -13.40
C PHE A 112 -4.41 -2.00 -13.86
N MET A 113 -5.16 -2.05 -14.97
CA MET A 113 -5.57 -3.26 -15.72
C MET A 113 -6.20 -4.34 -14.80
N ASP A 114 -7.16 -3.97 -13.98
CA ASP A 114 -7.91 -4.89 -13.09
C ASP A 114 -7.01 -5.82 -12.26
N ALA A 115 -5.86 -5.29 -11.79
CA ALA A 115 -4.96 -6.06 -10.95
C ALA A 115 -5.66 -6.56 -9.67
N PRO A 116 -5.46 -7.85 -9.26
CA PRO A 116 -6.19 -8.45 -8.15
C PRO A 116 -6.13 -7.69 -6.82
N ILE A 117 -5.10 -6.89 -6.58
CA ILE A 117 -5.04 -6.01 -5.41
C ILE A 117 -6.23 -5.02 -5.36
N GLY A 118 -6.82 -4.68 -6.50
CA GLY A 118 -7.98 -3.80 -6.63
C GLY A 118 -9.29 -4.41 -6.12
N GLU A 119 -9.36 -5.73 -5.96
CA GLU A 119 -10.52 -6.41 -5.38
C GLU A 119 -10.83 -5.93 -3.94
N LEU A 120 -9.86 -5.30 -3.27
CA LEU A 120 -10.09 -4.63 -1.98
C LEU A 120 -11.28 -3.67 -2.04
N LEU A 121 -11.45 -2.97 -3.15
CA LEU A 121 -12.50 -1.98 -3.34
C LEU A 121 -13.88 -2.61 -3.56
N ASP A 122 -13.92 -3.81 -4.16
CA ASP A 122 -15.16 -4.55 -4.36
C ASP A 122 -15.66 -5.21 -3.08
N LEU A 123 -14.77 -5.40 -2.10
CA LEU A 123 -15.07 -6.00 -0.80
C LEU A 123 -15.52 -4.97 0.23
N TYR A 124 -15.17 -3.70 0.05
CA TYR A 124 -15.47 -2.67 1.02
C TYR A 124 -16.96 -2.35 1.07
N ASP A 125 -17.54 -2.43 2.28
CA ASP A 125 -18.92 -2.02 2.55
C ASP A 125 -18.96 -0.53 2.95
N GLU A 126 -19.39 0.32 2.02
CA GLU A 126 -19.48 1.77 2.21
C GLU A 126 -20.54 2.21 3.23
N SER A 127 -21.31 1.28 3.82
CA SER A 127 -22.20 1.60 4.94
C SER A 127 -21.46 1.98 6.22
N LYS A 128 -20.15 1.68 6.29
CA LYS A 128 -19.24 1.99 7.39
C LYS A 128 -18.08 2.88 6.94
N PRO A 129 -17.53 3.72 7.82
CA PRO A 129 -16.27 4.39 7.54
C PRO A 129 -15.16 3.38 7.21
N PHE A 130 -14.33 3.66 6.21
CA PHE A 130 -13.32 2.72 5.70
C PHE A 130 -12.42 2.15 6.80
N LYS A 131 -11.90 2.99 7.68
CA LYS A 131 -11.06 2.55 8.80
C LYS A 131 -11.79 1.60 9.76
N GLN A 132 -13.07 1.85 10.04
CA GLN A 132 -13.86 0.97 10.89
C GLN A 132 -14.04 -0.38 10.22
N TRP A 133 -14.40 -0.42 8.94
CA TRP A 133 -14.55 -1.64 8.16
C TRP A 133 -13.23 -2.45 8.12
N VAL A 134 -12.09 -1.79 7.90
CA VAL A 134 -10.78 -2.45 7.89
C VAL A 134 -10.48 -3.15 9.22
N ASN A 135 -10.87 -2.56 10.33
CA ASN A 135 -10.59 -3.13 11.66
C ASN A 135 -11.61 -4.20 12.09
N GLU A 136 -12.88 -4.05 11.71
CA GLU A 136 -13.97 -4.90 12.21
C GLU A 136 -14.31 -6.06 11.27
N ASP A 137 -14.40 -5.80 9.96
CA ASP A 137 -14.96 -6.75 8.98
C ASP A 137 -13.88 -7.37 8.10
N TYR A 138 -12.90 -6.59 7.65
CA TYR A 138 -11.90 -7.03 6.69
C TYR A 138 -11.06 -8.24 7.12
N PRO A 139 -10.65 -8.42 8.38
CA PRO A 139 -9.90 -9.61 8.80
C PRO A 139 -10.63 -10.91 8.55
N ALA A 140 -11.95 -10.97 8.82
CA ALA A 140 -12.77 -12.16 8.57
C ALA A 140 -12.96 -12.42 7.06
N ILE A 141 -13.17 -11.37 6.27
CA ILE A 141 -13.28 -11.46 4.82
C ILE A 141 -11.96 -11.99 4.20
N TYR A 142 -10.83 -11.48 4.66
CA TYR A 142 -9.52 -11.91 4.21
C TYR A 142 -9.25 -13.38 4.53
N ALA A 143 -9.54 -13.83 5.76
CA ALA A 143 -9.38 -15.21 6.19
C ALA A 143 -10.24 -16.17 5.36
N ALA A 144 -11.51 -15.86 5.13
CA ALA A 144 -12.41 -16.68 4.32
C ALA A 144 -11.92 -16.86 2.87
N ARG A 145 -11.29 -15.82 2.29
CA ARG A 145 -10.70 -15.90 0.94
C ARG A 145 -9.44 -16.77 0.90
N ALA A 146 -8.61 -16.72 1.94
CA ALA A 146 -7.42 -17.54 2.05
C ALA A 146 -7.79 -19.03 2.14
N ASP A 147 -8.81 -19.36 2.92
CA ASP A 147 -9.34 -20.72 3.06
C ASP A 147 -9.90 -21.27 1.74
N ALA A 148 -10.69 -20.47 1.02
CA ALA A 148 -11.24 -20.82 -0.28
C ALA A 148 -10.13 -21.07 -1.32
N ALA A 149 -9.08 -20.27 -1.34
CA ALA A 149 -7.93 -20.46 -2.23
C ALA A 149 -7.15 -21.75 -1.92
N SER A 150 -7.02 -22.09 -0.65
CA SER A 150 -6.35 -23.33 -0.21
C SER A 150 -7.16 -24.59 -0.55
N ALA A 151 -8.48 -24.52 -0.49
CA ALA A 151 -9.39 -25.64 -0.83
C ALA A 151 -9.46 -25.93 -2.33
N SER A 152 -9.04 -25.00 -3.19
CA SER A 152 -9.08 -25.13 -4.66
C SER A 152 -7.82 -25.74 -5.27
N ILE A 153 -6.80 -26.10 -4.48
CA ILE A 153 -5.60 -26.82 -4.95
C ILE A 153 -5.93 -28.31 -4.98
N PRO A 154 -6.05 -28.98 -6.16
CA PRO A 154 -6.28 -30.41 -6.21
C PRO A 154 -5.06 -31.12 -5.63
N SER A 155 -5.31 -32.06 -4.73
CA SER A 155 -4.30 -33.01 -4.24
C SER A 155 -3.79 -33.79 -5.45
N THR A 156 -2.62 -33.48 -5.94
CA THR A 156 -1.90 -34.33 -6.89
C THR A 156 -1.38 -35.52 -6.11
N GLU A 157 -2.09 -36.66 -6.21
CA GLU A 157 -1.54 -37.98 -5.95
C GLU A 157 -0.59 -38.40 -7.09
#